data_d15402b2ef6420ab78660eb213023aca
#
_entry.id   d15402b2ef6420ab78660eb213023aca
#
_cell.length_a   1.000
_cell.length_b   1.000
_cell.length_c   1.000
_cell.angle_alpha   90.00
_cell.angle_beta   90.00
_cell.angle_gamma   90.00
#
_symmetry.space_group_name_H-M   'P 1'
#
loop_
_entity.id
_entity.type
_entity.pdbx_description
1 polymer ?
#
loop_
_entity_poly.entity_id
_entity_poly.type
_entity_poly.pdbx_seq_one_letter_code
_entity_poly.pdbx_strand_id
1 'polypeptide(L)'
;MRQIDPASITKSNTVSVWVLDFRCTSQDRLFFNGYQTWTVSHELKPTDRLPAIHPVIRSLGFPYGTQKYGDEFFIDYSGRQGCFHGFSYMYKRRGDVYTLVASTDETNGYTIFYYDAAVGELKVVKDAGIGPDYDPALHIAIFEGTEDEVFDAWFAAAGIKRRPAEPMAGYTSWYNRFDKITDETISEDLQGCSRVLEPGDLFQIDDGWQTAVGDWRVDTEKFPRGLRASVEDIHSCGFKAGLWLAPFAAQASSDLVKDHPDWLLMHRGKPWYAGCNWKGFFSLDIDKPGVRDHMKRVFDNVFEKWGFELVKLDFLYSAAPWPTVGGRYHGESRGQRMHRAMDLLRDWCGDGMILGCGVPLMPAFGKVEYCRIGCDASLNWENTPLMRQVNREIVSTRNAIGDTYFRRQLDGRAFLNDPDVFFLRKDNIKLTEEEKAVHARVLAQYGSFFLTSDNMGDYDEEQLSRYREYRRLWNAKDWDSRDFLSLL
;
A
#
# COMPACT_ATOMS: atom_id res chain seq x y z
N MET A 1 -29.57 -5.91 5.13
CA MET A 1 -28.69 -4.76 5.44
C MET A 1 -29.43 -3.74 6.29
N ARG A 2 -28.79 -3.19 7.32
CA ARG A 2 -29.29 -2.11 8.16
C ARG A 2 -28.23 -1.01 8.23
N GLN A 3 -28.62 0.21 7.84
CA GLN A 3 -27.81 1.40 8.10
C GLN A 3 -28.18 1.95 9.48
N ILE A 4 -27.21 2.24 10.31
CA ILE A 4 -27.42 2.79 11.65
C ILE A 4 -27.15 4.29 11.58
N ASP A 5 -28.13 5.09 12.02
CA ASP A 5 -27.97 6.55 12.07
C ASP A 5 -26.89 6.94 13.07
N PRO A 6 -25.88 7.76 12.68
CA PRO A 6 -24.85 8.30 13.57
C PRO A 6 -25.38 9.17 14.71
N ALA A 7 -26.64 9.53 14.75
CA ALA A 7 -27.26 10.39 15.78
C ALA A 7 -27.09 9.86 17.23
N SER A 8 -26.70 8.58 17.42
CA SER A 8 -26.37 8.03 18.72
C SER A 8 -24.94 8.36 19.21
N ILE A 9 -24.19 9.17 18.46
CA ILE A 9 -22.80 9.51 18.76
C ILE A 9 -22.76 10.71 19.71
N THR A 10 -22.09 10.56 20.85
CA THR A 10 -21.91 11.64 21.82
C THR A 10 -20.69 12.49 21.47
N LYS A 11 -20.87 13.78 21.21
CA LYS A 11 -19.79 14.72 20.87
C LYS A 11 -19.09 15.21 22.13
N SER A 12 -17.76 15.10 22.20
CA SER A 12 -16.94 15.69 23.29
C SER A 12 -16.43 17.09 22.91
N ASN A 13 -16.38 18.01 23.88
CA ASN A 13 -16.34 19.45 23.64
C ASN A 13 -14.99 20.09 23.23
N THR A 14 -13.89 19.36 23.04
CA THR A 14 -12.56 19.96 22.84
C THR A 14 -11.75 19.42 21.66
N VAL A 15 -12.12 18.28 21.13
CA VAL A 15 -11.59 17.71 19.90
C VAL A 15 -12.76 16.98 19.26
N SER A 16 -12.87 16.90 17.95
CA SER A 16 -13.92 16.14 17.27
C SER A 16 -13.81 14.64 17.60
N VAL A 17 -14.24 14.29 18.80
CA VAL A 17 -14.21 12.92 19.32
C VAL A 17 -15.64 12.44 19.54
N TRP A 18 -15.97 11.30 18.97
CA TRP A 18 -17.26 10.64 19.14
C TRP A 18 -17.04 9.26 19.80
N VAL A 19 -17.97 8.88 20.64
CA VAL A 19 -17.91 7.60 21.38
C VAL A 19 -19.15 6.80 21.04
N LEU A 20 -18.95 5.55 20.60
CA LEU A 20 -20.00 4.58 20.32
C LEU A 20 -19.94 3.46 21.38
N ASP A 21 -21.10 3.00 21.90
CA ASP A 21 -21.17 1.72 22.61
C ASP A 21 -20.95 0.60 21.58
N PHE A 22 -19.85 -0.13 21.70
CA PHE A 22 -19.41 -1.14 20.74
C PHE A 22 -18.93 -2.40 21.45
N ARG A 23 -19.83 -3.02 22.19
CA ARG A 23 -19.52 -4.20 22.99
C ARG A 23 -19.27 -5.43 22.12
N CYS A 24 -18.23 -6.16 22.47
CA CYS A 24 -17.83 -7.40 21.83
C CYS A 24 -17.80 -8.56 22.81
N THR A 25 -18.00 -9.76 22.28
CA THR A 25 -17.89 -11.03 23.01
C THR A 25 -16.71 -11.83 22.48
N SER A 26 -16.36 -12.93 23.11
CA SER A 26 -15.29 -13.84 22.66
C SER A 26 -15.54 -14.47 21.28
N GLN A 27 -16.81 -14.47 20.82
CA GLN A 27 -17.17 -14.99 19.48
C GLN A 27 -16.93 -13.98 18.36
N ASP A 28 -16.77 -12.70 18.70
CA ASP A 28 -16.57 -11.65 17.71
C ASP A 28 -15.12 -11.63 17.22
N ARG A 29 -14.96 -11.20 15.98
CA ARG A 29 -13.69 -10.83 15.37
C ARG A 29 -13.74 -9.35 15.02
N LEU A 30 -12.64 -8.67 15.23
CA LEU A 30 -12.48 -7.26 15.00
C LEU A 30 -11.40 -7.05 13.95
N PHE A 31 -11.65 -6.17 13.03
CA PHE A 31 -10.66 -5.72 12.05
C PHE A 31 -10.51 -4.20 12.17
N PHE A 32 -9.28 -3.74 12.19
CA PHE A 32 -8.92 -2.34 12.14
C PHE A 32 -7.96 -2.14 10.98
N ASN A 33 -8.40 -1.40 9.95
CA ASN A 33 -7.52 -1.09 8.85
C ASN A 33 -6.37 -0.20 9.33
N GLY A 34 -5.15 -0.56 8.99
CA GLY A 34 -3.96 0.20 9.36
C GLY A 34 -3.79 1.49 8.54
N TYR A 35 -2.83 2.31 8.92
CA TYR A 35 -2.58 3.63 8.37
C TYR A 35 -2.43 3.63 6.84
N GLN A 36 -1.65 2.72 6.30
CA GLN A 36 -1.34 2.65 4.88
C GLN A 36 -1.23 1.19 4.39
N THR A 37 -0.96 1.00 3.11
CA THR A 37 -0.95 -0.33 2.47
C THR A 37 -0.04 -1.35 3.15
N TRP A 38 1.11 -0.95 3.67
CA TRP A 38 2.07 -1.87 4.32
C TRP A 38 1.76 -2.17 5.79
N THR A 39 0.81 -1.46 6.40
CA THR A 39 0.42 -1.71 7.79
C THR A 39 -0.32 -3.02 7.90
N VAL A 40 0.13 -3.90 8.81
CA VAL A 40 -0.50 -5.20 9.05
C VAL A 40 -1.93 -5.03 9.54
N SER A 41 -2.88 -5.57 8.80
CA SER A 41 -4.31 -5.44 9.03
C SER A 41 -4.98 -6.82 9.00
N HIS A 42 -4.98 -7.46 10.16
CA HIS A 42 -5.57 -8.79 10.36
C HIS A 42 -6.74 -8.73 11.34
N GLU A 43 -7.64 -9.73 11.28
CA GLU A 43 -8.66 -9.87 12.32
C GLU A 43 -8.06 -10.20 13.68
N LEU A 44 -8.65 -9.61 14.70
CA LEU A 44 -8.26 -9.71 16.11
C LEU A 44 -9.43 -10.25 16.94
N LYS A 45 -9.11 -10.96 18.01
CA LYS A 45 -10.07 -11.27 19.08
C LYS A 45 -10.14 -10.08 20.04
N PRO A 46 -11.28 -9.85 20.70
CA PRO A 46 -11.37 -8.83 21.77
C PRO A 46 -10.38 -9.03 22.92
N THR A 47 -9.80 -10.22 23.02
CA THR A 47 -8.80 -10.60 24.02
C THR A 47 -7.36 -10.52 23.54
N ASP A 48 -7.12 -10.20 22.27
CA ASP A 48 -5.77 -10.11 21.73
C ASP A 48 -5.04 -8.89 22.28
N ARG A 49 -3.73 -8.96 22.17
CA ARG A 49 -2.83 -7.88 22.57
C ARG A 49 -1.88 -7.57 21.44
N LEU A 50 -1.90 -6.34 20.97
CA LEU A 50 -0.90 -5.84 20.04
C LEU A 50 0.28 -5.27 20.83
N PRO A 51 1.49 -5.81 20.67
CA PRO A 51 2.63 -5.35 21.46
C PRO A 51 2.99 -3.91 21.11
N ALA A 52 3.23 -3.09 22.14
CA ALA A 52 3.86 -1.78 21.93
C ALA A 52 5.34 -1.97 21.57
N ILE A 53 5.88 -1.09 20.74
CA ILE A 53 7.33 -1.08 20.48
C ILE A 53 8.07 -0.80 21.79
N HIS A 54 9.03 -1.64 22.11
CA HIS A 54 9.86 -1.45 23.29
C HIS A 54 10.62 -0.10 23.20
N PRO A 55 10.64 0.74 24.26
CA PRO A 55 11.26 2.07 24.23
C PRO A 55 12.70 2.10 23.73
N VAL A 56 13.52 1.09 24.10
CA VAL A 56 14.91 0.97 23.63
C VAL A 56 14.97 0.75 22.11
N ILE A 57 14.07 -0.10 21.57
CA ILE A 57 14.02 -0.36 20.13
C ILE A 57 13.51 0.84 19.38
N ARG A 58 12.52 1.54 19.93
CA ARG A 58 12.06 2.81 19.38
C ARG A 58 13.20 3.83 19.30
N SER A 59 14.02 3.94 20.33
CA SER A 59 15.17 4.87 20.33
C SER A 59 16.25 4.48 19.33
N LEU A 60 16.44 3.20 19.07
CA LEU A 60 17.38 2.68 18.07
C LEU A 60 16.80 2.72 16.65
N GLY A 61 15.52 2.43 16.49
CA GLY A 61 14.85 2.42 15.17
C GLY A 61 14.56 3.82 14.63
N PHE A 62 14.27 4.77 15.51
CA PHE A 62 13.93 6.14 15.09
C PHE A 62 15.01 6.85 14.26
N PRO A 63 16.31 6.76 14.58
CA PRO A 63 17.36 7.33 13.74
C PRO A 63 17.44 6.69 12.35
N TYR A 64 17.07 5.43 12.22
CA TYR A 64 17.12 4.69 10.96
C TYR A 64 15.84 4.77 10.15
N GLY A 65 14.78 5.41 10.66
CA GLY A 65 13.52 5.61 9.96
C GLY A 65 12.67 4.34 9.77
N THR A 66 13.04 3.22 10.40
CA THR A 66 12.33 1.93 10.24
C THR A 66 10.90 1.93 10.77
N GLN A 67 10.53 2.89 11.60
CA GLN A 67 9.18 3.05 12.17
C GLN A 67 8.31 4.02 11.38
N LYS A 68 8.85 4.64 10.32
CA LYS A 68 8.13 5.69 9.59
C LYS A 68 7.13 5.15 8.58
N TYR A 69 7.08 3.84 8.41
CA TYR A 69 6.26 3.20 7.39
C TYR A 69 4.87 2.79 7.89
N GLY A 70 4.75 2.41 9.15
CA GLY A 70 3.53 1.85 9.74
C GLY A 70 2.79 2.78 10.67
N ASP A 71 1.80 2.23 11.36
CA ASP A 71 0.93 2.95 12.33
C ASP A 71 1.73 3.58 13.46
N GLU A 72 2.73 2.89 13.96
CA GLU A 72 3.53 3.32 15.12
C GLU A 72 4.30 4.62 14.90
N PHE A 73 4.41 5.06 13.66
CA PHE A 73 4.94 6.38 13.38
C PHE A 73 3.98 7.50 13.82
N PHE A 74 2.67 7.23 13.81
CA PHE A 74 1.64 8.21 14.15
C PHE A 74 0.95 7.89 15.48
N ILE A 75 0.66 6.62 15.74
CA ILE A 75 -0.12 6.14 16.87
C ILE A 75 0.54 4.89 17.42
N ASP A 76 0.91 4.95 18.69
CA ASP A 76 1.49 3.80 19.37
C ASP A 76 0.44 2.72 19.64
N TYR A 77 0.81 1.47 19.44
CA TYR A 77 0.06 0.36 20.02
C TYR A 77 0.18 0.42 21.54
N SER A 78 -0.96 0.38 22.23
CA SER A 78 -1.01 0.57 23.68
C SER A 78 -0.32 -0.54 24.47
N GLY A 79 -0.11 -1.71 23.87
CA GLY A 79 0.34 -2.90 24.56
C GLY A 79 -0.67 -3.49 25.55
N ARG A 80 -1.90 -2.96 25.62
CA ARG A 80 -2.97 -3.46 26.47
C ARG A 80 -3.85 -4.44 25.70
N GLN A 81 -4.37 -5.44 26.43
CA GLN A 81 -5.32 -6.40 25.89
C GLN A 81 -6.61 -5.69 25.47
N GLY A 82 -7.14 -6.02 24.29
CA GLY A 82 -8.38 -5.50 23.76
C GLY A 82 -8.37 -4.02 23.38
N CYS A 83 -7.17 -3.40 23.34
CA CYS A 83 -7.03 -2.00 22.92
C CYS A 83 -6.43 -1.93 21.53
N PHE A 84 -7.21 -1.46 20.57
CA PHE A 84 -6.84 -1.41 19.15
C PHE A 84 -7.07 -0.02 18.57
N HIS A 85 -6.44 0.27 17.46
CA HIS A 85 -6.72 1.44 16.64
C HIS A 85 -6.69 1.11 15.15
N GLY A 86 -7.26 1.98 14.33
CA GLY A 86 -7.23 1.86 12.87
C GLY A 86 -7.66 3.14 12.19
N PHE A 87 -7.60 3.14 10.86
CA PHE A 87 -7.85 4.27 9.98
C PHE A 87 -8.92 3.94 8.94
N SER A 88 -9.74 4.90 8.63
CA SER A 88 -10.73 4.90 7.55
C SER A 88 -11.88 3.94 7.72
N TYR A 89 -11.66 2.68 8.13
CA TYR A 89 -12.71 1.71 8.42
C TYR A 89 -12.26 0.64 9.40
N MET A 90 -13.25 0.10 10.09
CA MET A 90 -13.13 -1.08 10.95
C MET A 90 -14.40 -1.91 10.86
N TYR A 91 -14.34 -3.20 11.18
CA TYR A 91 -15.53 -4.00 11.34
C TYR A 91 -15.48 -4.93 12.55
N LYS A 92 -16.66 -5.29 13.02
CA LYS A 92 -16.90 -6.42 13.90
C LYS A 92 -17.61 -7.51 13.11
N ARG A 93 -17.15 -8.75 13.21
CA ARG A 93 -17.76 -9.90 12.55
C ARG A 93 -18.13 -10.98 13.55
N ARG A 94 -19.34 -11.56 13.41
CA ARG A 94 -19.79 -12.78 14.10
C ARG A 94 -20.36 -13.75 13.07
N GLY A 95 -19.65 -14.86 12.83
CA GLY A 95 -19.95 -15.72 11.67
C GLY A 95 -19.84 -14.90 10.39
N ASP A 96 -20.90 -14.88 9.60
CA ASP A 96 -20.96 -14.16 8.33
C ASP A 96 -21.67 -12.79 8.44
N VAL A 97 -21.99 -12.35 9.67
CA VAL A 97 -22.62 -11.04 9.90
C VAL A 97 -21.54 -10.03 10.31
N TYR A 98 -21.45 -8.97 9.55
CA TYR A 98 -20.53 -7.84 9.72
C TYR A 98 -21.27 -6.63 10.28
N THR A 99 -20.65 -5.90 11.19
CA THR A 99 -20.97 -4.53 11.55
C THR A 99 -19.79 -3.67 11.11
N LEU A 100 -19.92 -3.02 9.95
CA LEU A 100 -18.89 -2.14 9.38
C LEU A 100 -19.11 -0.72 9.89
N VAL A 101 -18.05 -0.10 10.42
CA VAL A 101 -17.99 1.34 10.74
C VAL A 101 -16.93 1.97 9.85
N ALA A 102 -17.32 2.86 8.98
CA ALA A 102 -16.44 3.36 7.94
C ALA A 102 -16.61 4.87 7.69
N SER A 103 -15.52 5.53 7.36
CA SER A 103 -15.52 6.91 6.90
C SER A 103 -16.14 7.01 5.51
N THR A 104 -16.98 8.00 5.29
CA THR A 104 -17.55 8.30 3.97
C THR A 104 -16.86 9.48 3.29
N ASP A 105 -16.06 10.27 4.04
CA ASP A 105 -15.25 11.37 3.51
C ASP A 105 -14.02 11.62 4.40
N GLU A 106 -12.84 11.64 3.78
CA GLU A 106 -11.56 12.00 4.42
C GLU A 106 -10.84 13.17 3.73
N THR A 107 -11.50 13.87 2.83
CA THR A 107 -10.90 15.02 2.14
C THR A 107 -10.45 16.12 3.11
N ASN A 108 -11.07 16.21 4.30
CA ASN A 108 -10.71 17.08 5.40
C ASN A 108 -9.69 16.51 6.39
N GLY A 109 -9.33 15.24 6.25
CA GLY A 109 -8.40 14.55 7.14
C GLY A 109 -8.85 13.15 7.49
N TYR A 110 -7.94 12.40 8.09
CA TYR A 110 -8.19 10.99 8.41
C TYR A 110 -9.25 10.82 9.50
N THR A 111 -10.03 9.74 9.38
CA THR A 111 -10.87 9.21 10.44
C THR A 111 -10.12 8.09 11.14
N ILE A 112 -9.95 8.22 12.46
CA ILE A 112 -9.17 7.30 13.29
C ILE A 112 -10.09 6.68 14.32
N PHE A 113 -10.03 5.37 14.42
CA PHE A 113 -10.79 4.56 15.38
C PHE A 113 -9.87 4.12 16.52
N TYR A 114 -10.36 4.25 17.75
CA TYR A 114 -9.74 3.67 18.95
C TYR A 114 -10.77 2.83 19.67
N TYR A 115 -10.42 1.59 19.95
CA TYR A 115 -11.30 0.64 20.63
C TYR A 115 -10.70 0.19 21.95
N ASP A 116 -11.55 0.09 22.98
CA ASP A 116 -11.19 -0.49 24.27
C ASP A 116 -12.27 -1.53 24.68
N ALA A 117 -11.89 -2.81 24.62
CA ALA A 117 -12.78 -3.92 24.94
C ALA A 117 -13.21 -3.94 26.42
N ALA A 118 -12.40 -3.37 27.33
CA ALA A 118 -12.70 -3.39 28.77
C ALA A 118 -13.93 -2.54 29.11
N VAL A 119 -14.14 -1.45 28.36
CA VAL A 119 -15.32 -0.57 28.53
C VAL A 119 -16.34 -0.79 27.40
N GLY A 120 -15.98 -1.46 26.33
CA GLY A 120 -16.85 -1.69 25.18
C GLY A 120 -17.11 -0.43 24.35
N GLU A 121 -16.14 0.47 24.29
CA GLU A 121 -16.25 1.75 23.59
C GLU A 121 -15.42 1.78 22.33
N LEU A 122 -16.01 2.27 21.25
CA LEU A 122 -15.33 2.69 20.01
C LEU A 122 -15.31 4.22 19.95
N LYS A 123 -14.12 4.79 20.12
CA LYS A 123 -13.88 6.21 19.96
C LYS A 123 -13.47 6.52 18.53
N VAL A 124 -14.12 7.52 17.91
CA VAL A 124 -13.81 7.98 16.55
C VAL A 124 -13.27 9.41 16.63
N VAL A 125 -12.14 9.64 15.98
CA VAL A 125 -11.44 10.93 15.97
C VAL A 125 -11.25 11.38 14.53
N LYS A 126 -11.58 12.64 14.23
CA LYS A 126 -11.27 13.27 12.95
C LYS A 126 -9.95 14.03 13.05
N ASP A 127 -8.92 13.62 12.33
CA ASP A 127 -7.65 14.36 12.20
C ASP A 127 -7.75 15.40 11.07
N ALA A 128 -8.66 16.34 11.22
CA ALA A 128 -8.96 17.35 10.21
C ALA A 128 -8.08 18.60 10.33
N GLY A 129 -8.02 19.41 9.27
CA GLY A 129 -7.33 20.70 9.24
C GLY A 129 -7.89 21.74 10.19
N ILE A 130 -7.20 22.87 10.33
CA ILE A 130 -7.65 24.04 11.06
C ILE A 130 -7.74 25.19 10.06
N GLY A 131 -8.87 25.88 10.01
CA GLY A 131 -9.06 27.03 9.11
C GLY A 131 -10.51 27.48 9.06
N PRO A 132 -10.82 28.56 8.32
CA PRO A 132 -12.20 29.06 8.17
C PRO A 132 -13.11 28.03 7.47
N ASP A 133 -12.54 27.15 6.62
CA ASP A 133 -13.24 26.07 5.91
C ASP A 133 -13.18 24.73 6.67
N TYR A 134 -12.83 24.77 7.96
CA TYR A 134 -12.75 23.58 8.80
C TYR A 134 -14.13 22.99 9.02
N ASP A 135 -14.39 21.85 8.44
CA ASP A 135 -15.54 21.01 8.76
C ASP A 135 -15.12 19.88 9.72
N PRO A 136 -15.43 20.02 11.02
CA PRO A 136 -15.19 18.96 11.99
C PRO A 136 -16.23 17.83 11.90
N ALA A 137 -17.14 17.86 10.92
CA ALA A 137 -18.20 16.88 10.81
C ALA A 137 -17.62 15.47 10.67
N LEU A 138 -18.21 14.56 11.39
CA LEU A 138 -17.86 13.16 11.30
C LEU A 138 -18.67 12.55 10.15
N HIS A 139 -17.98 12.31 9.04
CA HIS A 139 -18.56 11.62 7.90
C HIS A 139 -18.30 10.12 8.05
N ILE A 140 -19.12 9.43 8.83
CA ILE A 140 -19.10 7.98 8.98
C ILE A 140 -20.46 7.37 8.69
N ALA A 141 -20.44 6.11 8.27
CA ALA A 141 -21.62 5.27 8.17
C ALA A 141 -21.40 3.94 8.89
N ILE A 142 -22.49 3.37 9.39
CA ILE A 142 -22.49 2.08 10.07
C ILE A 142 -23.46 1.18 9.33
N PHE A 143 -22.98 0.03 8.88
CA PHE A 143 -23.75 -0.96 8.14
C PHE A 143 -23.72 -2.30 8.83
N GLU A 144 -24.82 -3.04 8.80
CA GLU A 144 -24.93 -4.40 9.31
C GLU A 144 -25.50 -5.32 8.23
N GLY A 145 -24.84 -6.44 7.96
CA GLY A 145 -25.21 -7.39 6.94
C GLY A 145 -24.10 -8.38 6.63
N THR A 146 -24.18 -9.04 5.49
CA THR A 146 -23.10 -9.88 4.96
C THR A 146 -21.93 -9.02 4.50
N GLU A 147 -20.77 -9.63 4.28
CA GLU A 147 -19.54 -8.92 3.85
C GLU A 147 -19.82 -8.04 2.62
N ASP A 148 -20.34 -8.62 1.55
CA ASP A 148 -20.58 -7.88 0.30
C ASP A 148 -21.60 -6.75 0.50
N GLU A 149 -22.70 -7.01 1.19
CA GLU A 149 -23.73 -5.98 1.45
C GLU A 149 -23.16 -4.75 2.17
N VAL A 150 -22.34 -4.94 3.21
CA VAL A 150 -21.84 -3.80 4.00
C VAL A 150 -20.78 -3.00 3.25
N PHE A 151 -19.91 -3.68 2.50
CA PHE A 151 -18.87 -2.98 1.72
C PHE A 151 -19.48 -2.28 0.49
N ASP A 152 -20.40 -2.91 -0.24
CA ASP A 152 -21.13 -2.27 -1.35
C ASP A 152 -21.90 -1.02 -0.89
N ALA A 153 -22.56 -1.12 0.26
CA ALA A 153 -23.28 0.00 0.84
C ALA A 153 -22.33 1.14 1.27
N TRP A 154 -21.17 0.79 1.82
CA TRP A 154 -20.16 1.80 2.19
C TRP A 154 -19.66 2.58 0.97
N PHE A 155 -19.22 1.88 -0.08
CA PHE A 155 -18.70 2.53 -1.30
C PHE A 155 -19.79 3.36 -1.99
N ALA A 156 -21.02 2.88 -2.01
CA ALA A 156 -22.17 3.64 -2.52
C ALA A 156 -22.42 4.91 -1.68
N ALA A 157 -22.43 4.81 -0.34
CA ALA A 157 -22.66 5.95 0.55
C ALA A 157 -21.54 7.00 0.47
N ALA A 158 -20.29 6.54 0.29
CA ALA A 158 -19.12 7.42 0.12
C ALA A 158 -19.03 8.03 -1.30
N GLY A 159 -19.86 7.57 -2.25
CA GLY A 159 -19.79 8.01 -3.65
C GLY A 159 -18.51 7.61 -4.37
N ILE A 160 -17.79 6.62 -3.84
CA ILE A 160 -16.51 6.18 -4.39
C ILE A 160 -16.78 5.25 -5.57
N LYS A 161 -16.12 5.57 -6.70
CA LYS A 161 -16.13 4.72 -7.90
C LYS A 161 -14.68 4.41 -8.27
N ARG A 162 -14.36 3.12 -8.41
CA ARG A 162 -13.06 2.72 -8.91
C ARG A 162 -12.83 3.23 -10.33
N ARG A 163 -11.59 3.45 -10.67
CA ARG A 163 -11.21 3.75 -12.05
C ARG A 163 -11.37 2.49 -12.93
N PRO A 164 -11.77 2.65 -14.19
CA PRO A 164 -11.82 1.54 -15.14
C PRO A 164 -10.44 0.90 -15.31
N ALA A 165 -10.34 -0.39 -15.07
CA ALA A 165 -9.16 -1.19 -15.33
C ALA A 165 -9.54 -2.66 -15.39
N GLU A 166 -8.71 -3.46 -16.06
CA GLU A 166 -8.86 -4.91 -16.13
C GLU A 166 -7.85 -5.59 -15.20
N PRO A 167 -8.15 -6.77 -14.64
CA PRO A 167 -7.17 -7.58 -13.94
C PRO A 167 -5.92 -7.79 -14.81
N MET A 168 -4.74 -7.83 -14.18
CA MET A 168 -3.48 -7.87 -14.91
C MET A 168 -2.52 -8.88 -14.29
N ALA A 169 -1.97 -9.77 -15.11
CA ALA A 169 -0.88 -10.64 -14.70
C ALA A 169 0.44 -10.15 -15.32
N GLY A 170 1.56 -10.67 -14.84
CA GLY A 170 2.83 -10.28 -15.42
C GLY A 170 4.05 -10.54 -14.54
N TYR A 171 5.05 -9.74 -14.81
CA TYR A 171 6.38 -9.79 -14.20
C TYR A 171 6.79 -8.42 -13.65
N THR A 172 7.54 -8.41 -12.55
CA THR A 172 8.26 -7.25 -12.04
C THR A 172 9.70 -7.63 -11.67
N SER A 173 10.66 -6.76 -11.96
CA SER A 173 12.09 -7.07 -11.83
C SER A 173 12.61 -7.07 -10.39
N TRP A 174 11.86 -6.54 -9.39
CA TRP A 174 12.39 -6.23 -8.06
C TRP A 174 13.04 -7.44 -7.37
N TYR A 175 12.30 -8.48 -7.05
CA TYR A 175 12.84 -9.62 -6.27
C TYR A 175 13.74 -10.55 -7.09
N ASN A 176 13.80 -10.38 -8.40
CA ASN A 176 14.74 -11.09 -9.26
C ASN A 176 16.11 -10.39 -9.27
N ARG A 177 16.12 -9.06 -9.45
CA ARG A 177 17.35 -8.30 -9.71
C ARG A 177 17.64 -7.24 -8.65
N PHE A 178 16.65 -6.83 -7.83
CA PHE A 178 16.71 -5.63 -6.99
C PHE A 178 17.17 -4.42 -7.81
N ASP A 179 18.00 -3.53 -7.26
CA ASP A 179 18.53 -2.35 -7.90
C ASP A 179 19.65 -2.62 -8.95
N LYS A 180 19.93 -3.90 -9.24
CA LYS A 180 21.02 -4.33 -10.16
C LYS A 180 20.54 -4.56 -11.58
N ILE A 181 19.42 -3.99 -11.96
CA ILE A 181 18.89 -4.07 -13.32
C ILE A 181 19.78 -3.29 -14.31
N THR A 182 19.92 -3.84 -15.49
CA THR A 182 20.58 -3.23 -16.65
C THR A 182 19.79 -3.56 -17.91
N ASP A 183 20.09 -2.88 -19.02
CA ASP A 183 19.50 -3.16 -20.32
C ASP A 183 19.66 -4.63 -20.73
N GLU A 184 20.81 -5.24 -20.42
CA GLU A 184 21.09 -6.66 -20.67
C GLU A 184 20.21 -7.58 -19.80
N THR A 185 20.17 -7.34 -18.47
CA THR A 185 19.40 -8.18 -17.56
C THR A 185 17.90 -8.07 -17.80
N ILE A 186 17.40 -6.88 -18.15
CA ILE A 186 15.99 -6.70 -18.53
C ILE A 186 15.68 -7.46 -19.83
N SER A 187 16.60 -7.46 -20.81
CA SER A 187 16.43 -8.25 -22.04
C SER A 187 16.42 -9.76 -21.78
N GLU A 188 17.28 -10.26 -20.86
CA GLU A 188 17.26 -11.67 -20.44
C GLU A 188 15.92 -12.05 -19.80
N ASP A 189 15.45 -11.23 -18.84
CA ASP A 189 14.19 -11.46 -18.15
C ASP A 189 13.01 -11.44 -19.14
N LEU A 190 13.02 -10.49 -20.10
CA LEU A 190 12.00 -10.39 -21.14
C LEU A 190 11.96 -11.63 -22.05
N GLN A 191 13.13 -12.18 -22.41
CA GLN A 191 13.19 -13.45 -23.16
C GLN A 191 12.62 -14.62 -22.37
N GLY A 192 12.87 -14.68 -21.05
CA GLY A 192 12.25 -15.66 -20.17
C GLY A 192 10.74 -15.52 -20.11
N CYS A 193 10.26 -14.29 -19.88
CA CYS A 193 8.85 -13.95 -19.81
C CYS A 193 8.10 -14.27 -21.11
N SER A 194 8.70 -14.02 -22.27
CA SER A 194 8.07 -14.28 -23.59
C SER A 194 7.69 -15.74 -23.84
N ARG A 195 8.23 -16.69 -23.05
CA ARG A 195 7.89 -18.11 -23.12
C ARG A 195 6.72 -18.50 -22.22
N VAL A 196 6.35 -17.64 -21.28
CA VAL A 196 5.44 -17.97 -20.17
C VAL A 196 4.23 -17.07 -20.11
N LEU A 197 4.46 -15.76 -20.27
CA LEU A 197 3.42 -14.73 -20.23
C LEU A 197 2.59 -14.69 -21.52
N GLU A 198 1.38 -14.16 -21.39
CA GLU A 198 0.45 -14.01 -22.50
C GLU A 198 0.46 -12.58 -23.05
N PRO A 199 0.14 -12.37 -24.34
CA PRO A 199 -0.01 -11.01 -24.87
C PRO A 199 -1.01 -10.18 -24.05
N GLY A 200 -0.61 -8.94 -23.73
CA GLY A 200 -1.37 -8.04 -22.86
C GLY A 200 -1.00 -8.11 -21.39
N ASP A 201 -0.18 -9.08 -20.96
CA ASP A 201 0.40 -9.10 -19.63
C ASP A 201 1.39 -7.95 -19.42
N LEU A 202 1.70 -7.64 -18.17
CA LEU A 202 2.61 -6.57 -17.77
C LEU A 202 4.05 -7.06 -17.67
N PHE A 203 4.98 -6.29 -18.18
CA PHE A 203 6.39 -6.36 -17.85
C PHE A 203 6.79 -5.05 -17.17
N GLN A 204 7.09 -5.09 -15.87
CA GLN A 204 7.42 -3.92 -15.07
C GLN A 204 8.90 -3.86 -14.74
N ILE A 205 9.53 -2.73 -15.08
CA ILE A 205 10.87 -2.35 -14.65
C ILE A 205 10.73 -1.65 -13.30
N ASP A 206 11.27 -2.27 -12.23
CA ASP A 206 11.22 -1.74 -10.87
C ASP A 206 12.40 -0.80 -10.58
N ASP A 207 12.67 -0.45 -9.29
CA ASP A 207 13.73 0.45 -8.85
C ASP A 207 15.12 0.04 -9.39
N GLY A 208 15.94 1.02 -9.72
CA GLY A 208 17.33 0.81 -10.16
C GLY A 208 17.64 1.29 -11.58
N TRP A 209 16.66 1.78 -12.35
CA TRP A 209 16.86 2.32 -13.70
C TRP A 209 17.40 3.75 -13.72
N GLN A 210 17.18 4.50 -12.65
CA GLN A 210 17.49 5.92 -12.50
C GLN A 210 18.86 6.13 -11.86
N THR A 211 19.46 7.28 -12.12
CA THR A 211 20.71 7.70 -11.46
C THR A 211 20.54 7.92 -9.97
N ALA A 212 19.42 8.48 -9.54
CA ALA A 212 19.02 8.63 -8.13
C ALA A 212 17.51 8.87 -8.04
N VAL A 213 16.90 8.43 -6.93
CA VAL A 213 15.51 8.77 -6.57
C VAL A 213 15.41 10.28 -6.35
N GLY A 214 14.48 10.92 -7.06
CA GLY A 214 14.32 12.38 -7.10
C GLY A 214 14.86 13.00 -8.40
N ASP A 215 16.01 12.58 -8.89
CA ASP A 215 16.57 13.07 -10.15
C ASP A 215 15.82 12.55 -11.38
N TRP A 216 15.41 11.29 -11.33
CA TRP A 216 14.63 10.59 -12.36
C TRP A 216 15.23 10.66 -13.76
N ARG A 217 16.58 10.72 -13.82
CA ARG A 217 17.34 10.58 -15.06
C ARG A 217 17.69 9.12 -15.28
N VAL A 218 17.59 8.66 -16.52
CA VAL A 218 18.03 7.31 -16.89
C VAL A 218 19.52 7.16 -16.61
N ASP A 219 19.90 6.10 -15.91
CA ASP A 219 21.30 5.72 -15.75
C ASP A 219 21.80 5.14 -17.08
N THR A 220 22.57 5.93 -17.82
CA THR A 220 23.07 5.55 -19.16
C THR A 220 24.20 4.52 -19.12
N GLU A 221 24.82 4.26 -17.97
CA GLU A 221 25.75 3.14 -17.82
C GLU A 221 24.98 1.82 -17.75
N LYS A 222 23.81 1.81 -17.07
CA LYS A 222 22.92 0.65 -16.98
C LYS A 222 22.04 0.48 -18.22
N PHE A 223 21.51 1.56 -18.77
CA PHE A 223 20.58 1.59 -19.90
C PHE A 223 21.13 2.46 -21.05
N PRO A 224 22.19 2.00 -21.76
CA PRO A 224 22.84 2.79 -22.81
C PRO A 224 21.92 3.07 -24.00
N ARG A 225 20.91 2.21 -24.28
CA ARG A 225 19.92 2.43 -25.32
C ARG A 225 18.76 3.34 -24.86
N GLY A 226 18.67 3.63 -23.57
CA GLY A 226 17.59 4.38 -22.93
C GLY A 226 16.30 3.58 -22.78
N LEU A 227 15.41 4.03 -21.89
CA LEU A 227 14.18 3.28 -21.52
C LEU A 227 13.17 3.15 -22.67
N ARG A 228 13.19 4.05 -23.65
CA ARG A 228 12.33 3.91 -24.83
C ARG A 228 12.63 2.62 -25.60
N ALA A 229 13.90 2.27 -25.78
CA ALA A 229 14.28 1.02 -26.43
C ALA A 229 13.79 -0.20 -25.64
N SER A 230 13.88 -0.15 -24.30
CA SER A 230 13.33 -1.22 -23.45
C SER A 230 11.81 -1.36 -23.59
N VAL A 231 11.07 -0.25 -23.71
CA VAL A 231 9.61 -0.27 -23.95
C VAL A 231 9.30 -0.86 -25.34
N GLU A 232 10.05 -0.48 -26.39
CA GLU A 232 9.90 -1.05 -27.74
C GLU A 232 10.16 -2.57 -27.73
N ASP A 233 11.16 -3.06 -26.99
CA ASP A 233 11.43 -4.49 -26.81
C ASP A 233 10.25 -5.18 -26.08
N ILE A 234 9.72 -4.61 -24.99
CA ILE A 234 8.56 -5.13 -24.26
C ILE A 234 7.33 -5.22 -25.16
N HIS A 235 7.03 -4.16 -25.91
CA HIS A 235 5.90 -4.14 -26.84
C HIS A 235 6.08 -5.16 -27.98
N SER A 236 7.30 -5.42 -28.43
CA SER A 236 7.58 -6.42 -29.47
C SER A 236 7.22 -7.84 -29.02
N CYS A 237 7.23 -8.09 -27.70
CA CYS A 237 6.77 -9.34 -27.09
C CYS A 237 5.23 -9.36 -26.86
N GLY A 238 4.53 -8.27 -27.15
CA GLY A 238 3.08 -8.12 -26.96
C GLY A 238 2.68 -7.74 -25.53
N PHE A 239 3.62 -7.33 -24.66
CA PHE A 239 3.37 -6.96 -23.28
C PHE A 239 3.13 -5.47 -23.11
N LYS A 240 2.48 -5.09 -22.01
CA LYS A 240 2.41 -3.72 -21.52
C LYS A 240 3.65 -3.39 -20.72
N ALA A 241 4.14 -2.16 -20.82
CA ALA A 241 5.31 -1.71 -20.09
C ALA A 241 4.94 -0.95 -18.82
N GLY A 242 5.53 -1.34 -17.70
CA GLY A 242 5.40 -0.65 -16.41
C GLY A 242 6.72 -0.10 -15.90
N LEU A 243 6.68 1.02 -15.17
CA LEU A 243 7.86 1.64 -14.57
C LEU A 243 7.62 2.01 -13.10
N TRP A 244 8.62 1.77 -12.26
CA TRP A 244 8.62 2.18 -10.85
C TRP A 244 9.13 3.61 -10.66
N LEU A 245 8.46 4.38 -9.76
CA LEU A 245 8.89 5.67 -9.25
C LEU A 245 8.48 5.86 -7.78
N ALA A 246 9.21 6.73 -7.06
CA ALA A 246 8.85 7.23 -5.74
C ALA A 246 8.69 8.77 -5.78
N PRO A 247 7.55 9.30 -6.23
CA PRO A 247 7.41 10.68 -6.71
C PRO A 247 7.55 11.75 -5.63
N PHE A 248 7.37 11.39 -4.37
CA PHE A 248 7.47 12.33 -3.24
C PHE A 248 8.75 12.15 -2.42
N ALA A 249 9.68 11.32 -2.89
CA ALA A 249 10.95 11.04 -2.26
C ALA A 249 12.11 11.67 -3.04
N ALA A 250 13.13 12.13 -2.32
CA ALA A 250 14.41 12.56 -2.89
C ALA A 250 15.55 11.93 -2.08
N GLN A 251 16.34 11.07 -2.72
CA GLN A 251 17.50 10.44 -2.13
C GLN A 251 18.49 11.51 -1.64
N ALA A 252 19.04 11.33 -0.43
CA ALA A 252 19.90 12.33 0.21
C ALA A 252 21.15 12.70 -0.61
N SER A 253 21.61 11.78 -1.48
CA SER A 253 22.77 11.99 -2.36
C SER A 253 22.41 12.49 -3.76
N SER A 254 21.12 12.66 -4.10
CA SER A 254 20.66 13.11 -5.40
C SER A 254 21.17 14.54 -5.74
N ASP A 255 21.24 14.83 -7.02
CA ASP A 255 21.53 16.20 -7.47
C ASP A 255 20.36 17.14 -7.13
N LEU A 256 19.13 16.65 -7.19
CA LEU A 256 17.94 17.42 -6.78
C LEU A 256 18.11 17.98 -5.34
N VAL A 257 18.54 17.16 -4.40
CA VAL A 257 18.75 17.61 -3.00
C VAL A 257 19.86 18.62 -2.89
N LYS A 258 20.94 18.50 -3.67
CA LYS A 258 22.06 19.44 -3.68
C LYS A 258 21.70 20.78 -4.31
N ASP A 259 20.99 20.73 -5.47
CA ASP A 259 20.70 21.90 -6.28
C ASP A 259 19.46 22.66 -5.81
N HIS A 260 18.51 21.95 -5.21
CA HIS A 260 17.22 22.47 -4.77
C HIS A 260 16.85 22.07 -3.33
N PRO A 261 17.68 22.43 -2.33
CA PRO A 261 17.36 22.12 -0.92
C PRO A 261 16.08 22.82 -0.43
N ASP A 262 15.64 23.88 -1.11
CA ASP A 262 14.39 24.60 -0.86
C ASP A 262 13.14 23.84 -1.36
N TRP A 263 13.30 22.76 -2.13
CA TRP A 263 12.20 21.89 -2.57
C TRP A 263 11.85 20.81 -1.54
N LEU A 264 12.67 20.66 -0.51
CA LEU A 264 12.46 19.67 0.53
C LEU A 264 11.41 20.15 1.53
N LEU A 265 10.59 19.22 1.99
CA LEU A 265 9.65 19.48 3.07
C LEU A 265 10.42 19.76 4.36
N MET A 266 10.19 20.94 4.95
CA MET A 266 10.94 21.38 6.13
C MET A 266 10.14 21.15 7.41
N HIS A 267 10.81 20.68 8.46
CA HIS A 267 10.29 20.60 9.81
C HIS A 267 11.26 21.23 10.79
N ARG A 268 10.84 22.26 11.53
CA ARG A 268 11.68 22.98 12.49
C ARG A 268 13.02 23.45 11.90
N GLY A 269 12.97 23.95 10.67
CA GLY A 269 14.14 24.48 9.96
C GLY A 269 15.12 23.41 9.40
N LYS A 270 14.72 22.15 9.38
CA LYS A 270 15.54 21.06 8.79
C LYS A 270 14.70 20.27 7.78
N PRO A 271 15.32 19.72 6.71
CA PRO A 271 14.65 18.81 5.81
C PRO A 271 14.07 17.61 6.55
N TRP A 272 12.84 17.21 6.17
CA TRP A 272 12.18 16.05 6.75
C TRP A 272 12.81 14.76 6.22
N TYR A 273 13.56 14.08 7.10
CA TYR A 273 14.10 12.75 6.82
C TYR A 273 12.94 11.72 6.83
N ALA A 274 12.64 11.14 5.67
CA ALA A 274 11.45 10.31 5.49
C ALA A 274 11.70 8.81 5.61
N GLY A 275 12.93 8.34 5.45
CA GLY A 275 13.27 6.93 5.59
C GLY A 275 14.73 6.63 5.30
N CYS A 276 15.13 5.36 5.52
CA CYS A 276 16.52 4.90 5.38
C CYS A 276 16.83 4.26 4.01
N ASN A 277 15.83 4.04 3.15
CA ASN A 277 16.05 3.52 1.81
C ASN A 277 17.03 4.41 1.05
N TRP A 278 17.77 3.84 0.11
CA TRP A 278 18.81 4.55 -0.70
C TRP A 278 19.84 5.29 0.16
N LYS A 279 20.19 4.75 1.35
CA LYS A 279 21.05 5.39 2.37
C LYS A 279 20.49 6.68 2.96
N GLY A 280 19.17 6.86 2.89
CA GLY A 280 18.42 7.98 3.41
C GLY A 280 17.75 8.81 2.31
N PHE A 281 16.51 9.26 2.58
CA PHE A 281 15.81 10.14 1.69
C PHE A 281 14.96 11.17 2.45
N PHE A 282 14.65 12.26 1.76
CA PHE A 282 13.81 13.34 2.24
C PHE A 282 12.48 13.37 1.50
N SER A 283 11.46 13.91 2.16
CA SER A 283 10.19 14.23 1.50
C SER A 283 10.32 15.49 0.65
N LEU A 284 9.71 15.45 -0.53
CA LEU A 284 9.52 16.65 -1.36
C LEU A 284 8.34 17.48 -0.88
N ASP A 285 8.45 18.80 -0.96
CA ASP A 285 7.36 19.72 -0.65
C ASP A 285 6.49 19.97 -1.88
N ILE A 286 5.32 19.31 -1.93
CA ILE A 286 4.37 19.43 -3.05
C ILE A 286 3.78 20.85 -3.21
N ASP A 287 4.03 21.78 -2.27
CA ASP A 287 3.61 23.17 -2.41
C ASP A 287 4.58 24.00 -3.24
N LYS A 288 5.78 23.49 -3.47
CA LYS A 288 6.79 24.16 -4.29
C LYS A 288 6.46 24.04 -5.77
N PRO A 289 6.31 25.15 -6.52
CA PRO A 289 6.08 25.07 -7.96
C PRO A 289 7.16 24.28 -8.70
N GLY A 290 8.45 24.46 -8.30
CA GLY A 290 9.55 23.72 -8.91
C GLY A 290 9.44 22.20 -8.75
N VAL A 291 8.93 21.69 -7.61
CA VAL A 291 8.64 20.26 -7.43
C VAL A 291 7.56 19.79 -8.39
N ARG A 292 6.46 20.56 -8.50
CA ARG A 292 5.35 20.21 -9.39
C ARG A 292 5.78 20.19 -10.86
N ASP A 293 6.52 21.21 -11.29
CA ASP A 293 7.03 21.30 -12.66
C ASP A 293 8.05 20.19 -12.95
N HIS A 294 8.89 19.85 -11.98
CA HIS A 294 9.84 18.74 -12.11
C HIS A 294 9.11 17.41 -12.27
N MET A 295 8.18 17.10 -11.39
CA MET A 295 7.43 15.84 -11.45
C MET A 295 6.57 15.75 -12.71
N LYS A 296 5.92 16.83 -13.12
CA LYS A 296 5.18 16.85 -14.40
C LYS A 296 6.09 16.46 -15.58
N ARG A 297 7.32 17.03 -15.68
CA ARG A 297 8.27 16.64 -16.73
C ARG A 297 8.70 15.18 -16.62
N VAL A 298 8.84 14.65 -15.39
CA VAL A 298 9.15 13.22 -15.21
C VAL A 298 8.03 12.35 -15.77
N PHE A 299 6.78 12.62 -15.44
CA PHE A 299 5.64 11.85 -15.93
C PHE A 299 5.43 12.02 -17.45
N ASP A 300 5.65 13.21 -18.00
CA ASP A 300 5.64 13.44 -19.46
C ASP A 300 6.74 12.59 -20.16
N ASN A 301 7.92 12.47 -19.54
CA ASN A 301 8.94 11.58 -20.09
C ASN A 301 8.50 10.11 -20.05
N VAL A 302 7.89 9.67 -18.93
CA VAL A 302 7.45 8.27 -18.76
C VAL A 302 6.39 7.90 -19.80
N PHE A 303 5.33 8.69 -19.89
CA PHE A 303 4.18 8.34 -20.73
C PHE A 303 4.37 8.77 -22.19
N GLU A 304 4.81 10.01 -22.45
CA GLU A 304 4.84 10.56 -23.81
C GLU A 304 6.14 10.23 -24.55
N LYS A 305 7.30 10.28 -23.84
CA LYS A 305 8.59 10.05 -24.53
C LYS A 305 9.01 8.59 -24.56
N TRP A 306 8.84 7.88 -23.42
CA TRP A 306 9.27 6.49 -23.32
C TRP A 306 8.16 5.51 -23.68
N GLY A 307 6.89 5.87 -23.44
CA GLY A 307 5.73 5.10 -23.88
C GLY A 307 5.31 4.00 -22.91
N PHE A 308 5.58 4.15 -21.60
CA PHE A 308 5.03 3.25 -20.58
C PHE A 308 3.53 3.44 -20.46
N GLU A 309 2.80 2.37 -20.14
CA GLU A 309 1.35 2.41 -19.89
C GLU A 309 1.00 2.47 -18.41
N LEU A 310 1.89 1.96 -17.55
CA LEU A 310 1.66 1.86 -16.12
C LEU A 310 2.84 2.40 -15.32
N VAL A 311 2.54 3.09 -14.22
CA VAL A 311 3.53 3.46 -13.22
C VAL A 311 3.19 2.83 -11.86
N LYS A 312 4.16 2.13 -11.25
CA LYS A 312 4.13 1.79 -9.83
C LYS A 312 4.67 2.95 -9.05
N LEU A 313 3.81 3.62 -8.28
CA LEU A 313 4.15 4.80 -7.49
C LEU A 313 4.28 4.39 -6.03
N ASP A 314 5.51 4.43 -5.54
CA ASP A 314 5.87 3.89 -4.24
C ASP A 314 6.22 4.98 -3.22
N PHE A 315 6.26 4.62 -1.93
CA PHE A 315 6.54 5.54 -0.82
C PHE A 315 5.61 6.77 -0.79
N LEU A 316 4.36 6.60 -1.23
CA LEU A 316 3.42 7.72 -1.39
C LEU A 316 3.07 8.42 -0.07
N TYR A 317 3.16 7.70 1.07
CA TYR A 317 2.99 8.29 2.40
C TYR A 317 3.93 9.49 2.66
N SER A 318 5.07 9.55 1.97
CA SER A 318 6.07 10.62 2.16
C SER A 318 5.59 11.99 1.73
N ALA A 319 4.49 12.11 0.99
CA ALA A 319 3.85 13.39 0.70
C ALA A 319 3.32 14.11 1.95
N ALA A 320 2.93 13.36 2.99
CA ALA A 320 2.30 13.89 4.20
C ALA A 320 2.86 13.24 5.49
N PRO A 321 4.16 13.36 5.78
CA PRO A 321 4.87 12.57 6.79
C PRO A 321 4.77 13.14 8.21
N TRP A 322 3.63 13.65 8.65
CA TRP A 322 3.47 14.16 10.01
C TRP A 322 3.45 13.03 11.03
N PRO A 323 4.23 13.13 12.13
CA PRO A 323 4.43 12.04 13.08
C PRO A 323 3.34 11.92 14.15
N THR A 324 2.37 12.85 14.21
CA THR A 324 1.37 12.87 15.28
C THR A 324 0.00 13.26 14.73
N VAL A 325 -1.05 12.70 15.36
CA VAL A 325 -2.42 13.17 15.17
C VAL A 325 -2.50 14.64 15.56
N GLY A 326 -3.17 15.45 14.74
CA GLY A 326 -3.26 16.89 14.96
C GLY A 326 -2.06 17.71 14.45
N GLY A 327 -1.01 17.08 13.89
CA GLY A 327 0.08 17.78 13.19
C GLY A 327 -0.44 18.56 11.99
N ARG A 328 0.06 19.77 11.77
CA ARG A 328 -0.41 20.67 10.70
C ARG A 328 0.76 21.19 9.88
N TYR A 329 0.50 21.40 8.60
CA TYR A 329 1.40 22.09 7.69
C TYR A 329 0.60 23.24 7.03
N HIS A 330 0.95 24.48 7.31
CA HIS A 330 0.21 25.67 6.89
C HIS A 330 -1.30 25.59 7.14
N GLY A 331 -1.72 24.99 8.27
CA GLY A 331 -3.13 24.78 8.61
C GLY A 331 -3.77 23.50 8.05
N GLU A 332 -3.12 22.83 7.09
CA GLU A 332 -3.57 21.60 6.46
C GLU A 332 -3.25 20.38 7.32
N SER A 333 -4.17 19.42 7.44
CA SER A 333 -3.90 18.15 8.06
C SER A 333 -3.10 17.24 7.13
N ARG A 334 -2.49 16.19 7.69
CA ARG A 334 -1.79 15.18 6.86
C ARG A 334 -2.72 14.48 5.89
N GLY A 335 -3.99 14.24 6.27
CA GLY A 335 -5.00 13.64 5.40
C GLY A 335 -5.36 14.54 4.23
N GLN A 336 -5.62 15.84 4.48
CA GLN A 336 -5.86 16.83 3.43
C GLN A 336 -4.69 16.89 2.44
N ARG A 337 -3.46 16.98 2.98
CA ARG A 337 -2.26 17.01 2.15
C ARG A 337 -2.10 15.74 1.31
N MET A 338 -2.39 14.58 1.89
CA MET A 338 -2.31 13.30 1.17
C MET A 338 -3.35 13.22 0.04
N HIS A 339 -4.59 13.64 0.28
CA HIS A 339 -5.62 13.71 -0.77
C HIS A 339 -5.19 14.61 -1.92
N ARG A 340 -4.66 15.79 -1.61
CA ARG A 340 -4.15 16.74 -2.61
C ARG A 340 -2.93 16.18 -3.37
N ALA A 341 -2.05 15.44 -2.69
CA ALA A 341 -0.94 14.77 -3.34
C ALA A 341 -1.41 13.71 -4.35
N MET A 342 -2.44 12.94 -4.00
CA MET A 342 -3.03 11.95 -4.91
C MET A 342 -3.76 12.61 -6.10
N ASP A 343 -4.36 13.78 -5.91
CA ASP A 343 -4.95 14.55 -7.01
C ASP A 343 -3.85 15.03 -7.99
N LEU A 344 -2.74 15.57 -7.47
CA LEU A 344 -1.59 15.96 -8.29
C LEU A 344 -1.02 14.78 -9.08
N LEU A 345 -0.90 13.60 -8.47
CA LEU A 345 -0.45 12.39 -9.19
C LEU A 345 -1.39 12.04 -10.34
N ARG A 346 -2.68 12.10 -10.11
CA ARG A 346 -3.66 11.83 -11.17
C ARG A 346 -3.56 12.84 -12.31
N ASP A 347 -3.40 14.13 -11.97
CA ASP A 347 -3.22 15.18 -12.98
C ASP A 347 -1.94 14.97 -13.78
N TRP A 348 -0.83 14.59 -13.14
CA TRP A 348 0.43 14.33 -13.84
C TRP A 348 0.41 13.08 -14.73
N CYS A 349 -0.28 12.03 -14.27
CA CYS A 349 -0.36 10.78 -15.02
C CYS A 349 -1.41 10.81 -16.14
N GLY A 350 -2.36 11.78 -16.13
CA GLY A 350 -3.42 11.85 -17.13
C GLY A 350 -4.21 10.53 -17.23
N ASP A 351 -4.18 9.87 -18.39
CA ASP A 351 -4.83 8.58 -18.63
C ASP A 351 -3.92 7.36 -18.33
N GLY A 352 -2.67 7.57 -17.95
CA GLY A 352 -1.75 6.52 -17.58
C GLY A 352 -2.22 5.75 -16.35
N MET A 353 -2.02 4.42 -16.32
CA MET A 353 -2.41 3.59 -15.20
C MET A 353 -1.47 3.78 -13.99
N ILE A 354 -2.05 3.85 -12.80
CA ILE A 354 -1.32 3.97 -11.54
C ILE A 354 -1.52 2.72 -10.69
N LEU A 355 -0.42 2.12 -10.27
CA LEU A 355 -0.35 1.17 -9.17
C LEU A 355 0.17 1.92 -7.93
N GLY A 356 -0.71 2.22 -6.98
CA GLY A 356 -0.35 2.89 -5.72
C GLY A 356 0.30 1.93 -4.73
N CYS A 357 1.42 2.36 -4.11
CA CYS A 357 2.13 1.57 -3.11
C CYS A 357 2.63 2.48 -1.98
N GLY A 358 2.69 1.98 -0.73
CA GLY A 358 3.04 2.80 0.42
C GLY A 358 2.09 4.00 0.60
N VAL A 359 0.80 3.82 0.39
CA VAL A 359 -0.21 4.89 0.38
C VAL A 359 -1.29 4.63 1.44
N PRO A 360 -1.72 5.66 2.21
CA PRO A 360 -2.95 5.59 2.97
C PRO A 360 -4.12 5.28 2.03
N LEU A 361 -4.96 4.29 2.38
CA LEU A 361 -5.88 3.69 1.41
C LEU A 361 -6.95 4.65 0.90
N MET A 362 -7.64 5.35 1.80
CA MET A 362 -8.78 6.18 1.37
C MET A 362 -8.41 7.35 0.46
N PRO A 363 -7.26 8.04 0.60
CA PRO A 363 -6.77 8.99 -0.39
C PRO A 363 -6.53 8.41 -1.78
N ALA A 364 -6.31 7.10 -1.90
CA ALA A 364 -6.11 6.42 -3.19
C ALA A 364 -7.42 5.98 -3.85
N PHE A 365 -8.54 5.90 -3.10
CA PHE A 365 -9.82 5.42 -3.61
C PHE A 365 -10.32 6.26 -4.79
N GLY A 366 -10.61 5.59 -5.90
CA GLY A 366 -11.07 6.23 -7.13
C GLY A 366 -10.02 7.05 -7.90
N LYS A 367 -8.76 7.10 -7.42
CA LYS A 367 -7.66 7.85 -8.05
C LYS A 367 -6.61 6.97 -8.72
N VAL A 368 -6.52 5.72 -8.30
CA VAL A 368 -5.60 4.73 -8.88
C VAL A 368 -6.38 3.56 -9.46
N GLU A 369 -5.83 2.94 -10.48
CA GLU A 369 -6.41 1.75 -11.10
C GLU A 369 -6.14 0.50 -10.25
N TYR A 370 -4.92 0.41 -9.71
CA TYR A 370 -4.42 -0.70 -8.90
C TYR A 370 -3.80 -0.16 -7.61
N CYS A 371 -3.87 -0.95 -6.55
CA CYS A 371 -3.24 -0.57 -5.28
C CYS A 371 -2.69 -1.79 -4.56
N ARG A 372 -1.45 -1.67 -4.07
CA ARG A 372 -0.90 -2.61 -3.11
C ARG A 372 -1.79 -2.63 -1.87
N ILE A 373 -2.02 -3.81 -1.32
CA ILE A 373 -2.89 -4.00 -0.14
C ILE A 373 -2.20 -4.62 1.06
N GLY A 374 -0.93 -4.95 0.95
CA GLY A 374 -0.11 -5.52 2.01
C GLY A 374 1.34 -5.04 1.95
N CYS A 375 2.14 -5.48 2.90
CA CYS A 375 3.58 -5.29 2.85
C CYS A 375 4.19 -6.04 1.66
N ASP A 376 5.46 -5.78 1.38
CA ASP A 376 6.21 -6.54 0.39
C ASP A 376 6.20 -8.03 0.72
N ALA A 377 6.11 -8.87 -0.31
CA ALA A 377 6.37 -10.29 -0.19
C ALA A 377 7.81 -10.51 0.29
N SER A 378 8.06 -11.61 0.97
CA SER A 378 9.40 -11.92 1.46
C SER A 378 9.88 -13.26 0.89
N LEU A 379 11.19 -13.37 0.72
CA LEU A 379 11.82 -14.66 0.42
C LEU A 379 11.80 -15.62 1.63
N ASN A 380 11.21 -15.18 2.74
CA ASN A 380 11.03 -15.95 3.97
C ASN A 380 9.56 -15.93 4.37
N TRP A 381 9.08 -17.00 5.01
CA TRP A 381 7.73 -17.04 5.59
C TRP A 381 7.57 -15.98 6.68
N GLU A 382 8.48 -16.01 7.64
CA GLU A 382 8.55 -15.03 8.72
C GLU A 382 10.02 -14.74 9.01
N ASN A 383 10.34 -13.47 9.18
CA ASN A 383 11.72 -13.07 9.46
C ASN A 383 12.09 -13.50 10.88
N THR A 384 12.22 -13.49 11.82
CA THR A 384 12.49 -14.08 13.12
C THR A 384 11.32 -13.89 14.08
N PRO A 385 10.87 -14.92 14.78
CA PRO A 385 9.79 -14.79 15.77
C PRO A 385 10.05 -13.72 16.85
N LEU A 386 11.32 -13.47 17.18
CA LEU A 386 11.72 -12.44 18.13
C LEU A 386 11.44 -11.03 17.57
N MET A 387 11.68 -10.79 16.29
CA MET A 387 11.46 -9.49 15.68
C MET A 387 9.99 -9.10 15.64
N ARG A 388 9.08 -10.06 15.50
CA ARG A 388 7.64 -9.80 15.53
C ARG A 388 7.14 -9.26 16.88
N GLN A 389 7.75 -9.67 17.98
CA GLN A 389 7.43 -9.13 19.30
C GLN A 389 7.87 -7.66 19.46
N VAL A 390 8.73 -7.21 18.57
CA VAL A 390 9.36 -5.91 18.61
C VAL A 390 8.78 -4.96 17.57
N ASN A 391 8.42 -5.48 16.40
CA ASN A 391 7.85 -4.73 15.30
C ASN A 391 6.86 -5.63 14.53
N ARG A 392 5.55 -5.37 14.68
CA ARG A 392 4.53 -6.15 13.97
C ARG A 392 4.47 -5.81 12.47
N GLU A 393 4.92 -4.63 12.07
CA GLU A 393 4.94 -4.16 10.69
C GLU A 393 6.13 -4.70 9.88
N ILE A 394 6.74 -5.76 10.35
CA ILE A 394 7.89 -6.37 9.64
C ILE A 394 7.43 -7.02 8.33
N VAL A 395 8.21 -6.80 7.29
CA VAL A 395 8.01 -7.45 6.00
C VAL A 395 8.12 -8.97 6.15
N SER A 396 7.07 -9.70 5.78
CA SER A 396 7.04 -11.17 5.76
C SER A 396 5.96 -11.68 4.84
N THR A 397 6.16 -12.85 4.23
CA THR A 397 5.14 -13.51 3.39
C THR A 397 3.87 -13.80 4.17
N ARG A 398 3.98 -14.15 5.45
CA ARG A 398 2.84 -14.34 6.35
C ARG A 398 1.98 -13.08 6.50
N ASN A 399 2.59 -11.92 6.71
CA ASN A 399 1.86 -10.65 6.80
C ASN A 399 1.22 -10.29 5.45
N ALA A 400 1.95 -10.44 4.34
CA ALA A 400 1.43 -10.18 2.99
C ALA A 400 0.20 -11.02 2.67
N ILE A 401 0.22 -12.33 2.97
CA ILE A 401 -0.93 -13.22 2.81
C ILE A 401 -2.12 -12.77 3.68
N GLY A 402 -1.86 -12.41 4.93
CA GLY A 402 -2.91 -11.95 5.84
C GLY A 402 -3.56 -10.65 5.35
N ASP A 403 -2.76 -9.67 4.97
CA ASP A 403 -3.25 -8.39 4.44
C ASP A 403 -4.04 -8.59 3.13
N THR A 404 -3.57 -9.50 2.25
CA THR A 404 -4.29 -9.86 1.03
C THR A 404 -5.69 -10.38 1.33
N TYR A 405 -5.82 -11.28 2.30
CA TYR A 405 -7.11 -11.84 2.66
C TYR A 405 -8.02 -10.84 3.39
N PHE A 406 -7.48 -10.12 4.37
CA PHE A 406 -8.30 -9.24 5.21
C PHE A 406 -8.61 -7.87 4.57
N ARG A 407 -8.00 -7.54 3.42
CA ARG A 407 -8.34 -6.39 2.58
C ARG A 407 -8.95 -6.76 1.23
N ARG A 408 -9.31 -8.04 1.00
CA ARG A 408 -9.94 -8.52 -0.25
C ARG A 408 -11.19 -7.75 -0.63
N GLN A 409 -11.94 -7.23 0.36
CA GLN A 409 -13.19 -6.51 0.14
C GLN A 409 -13.01 -5.20 -0.65
N LEU A 410 -11.78 -4.70 -0.74
CA LEU A 410 -11.47 -3.49 -1.52
C LEU A 410 -11.38 -3.77 -3.02
N ASP A 411 -11.13 -5.03 -3.40
CA ASP A 411 -10.97 -5.45 -4.79
C ASP A 411 -12.24 -5.19 -5.60
N GLY A 412 -12.09 -4.52 -6.74
CA GLY A 412 -13.20 -4.16 -7.61
C GLY A 412 -14.11 -3.03 -7.10
N ARG A 413 -13.95 -2.58 -5.84
CA ARG A 413 -14.72 -1.48 -5.22
C ARG A 413 -13.95 -0.18 -5.19
N ALA A 414 -12.76 -0.19 -4.61
CA ALA A 414 -11.89 0.98 -4.49
C ALA A 414 -10.94 1.12 -5.69
N PHE A 415 -10.35 0.03 -6.04
CA PHE A 415 -9.36 -0.22 -7.08
C PHE A 415 -9.28 -1.73 -7.35
N LEU A 416 -8.35 -2.18 -8.17
CA LEU A 416 -7.98 -3.58 -8.30
C LEU A 416 -6.79 -3.89 -7.37
N ASN A 417 -6.92 -4.93 -6.55
CA ASN A 417 -5.96 -5.27 -5.50
C ASN A 417 -4.66 -5.83 -6.09
N ASP A 418 -3.53 -5.24 -5.68
CA ASP A 418 -2.20 -5.80 -5.88
C ASP A 418 -1.72 -6.46 -4.57
N PRO A 419 -1.66 -7.79 -4.50
CA PRO A 419 -1.14 -8.52 -3.35
C PRO A 419 0.38 -8.72 -3.38
N ASP A 420 1.10 -8.04 -4.28
CA ASP A 420 2.51 -8.24 -4.62
C ASP A 420 2.75 -9.50 -5.48
N VAL A 421 3.90 -10.13 -5.36
CA VAL A 421 4.36 -11.22 -6.20
C VAL A 421 4.30 -12.58 -5.50
N PHE A 422 4.15 -13.64 -6.25
CA PHE A 422 4.42 -15.01 -5.80
C PHE A 422 5.73 -15.54 -6.40
N PHE A 423 6.24 -16.62 -5.84
CA PHE A 423 7.51 -17.24 -6.24
C PHE A 423 7.34 -18.71 -6.57
N LEU A 424 8.02 -19.15 -7.64
CA LEU A 424 8.19 -20.57 -8.01
C LEU A 424 9.67 -20.99 -8.05
N ARG A 425 10.59 -20.02 -7.94
CA ARG A 425 12.04 -20.29 -7.95
C ARG A 425 12.44 -21.32 -6.89
N LYS A 426 13.47 -22.12 -7.18
CA LYS A 426 13.99 -23.18 -6.28
C LYS A 426 15.21 -22.72 -5.48
N ASP A 427 15.91 -21.72 -5.95
CA ASP A 427 17.10 -21.13 -5.35
C ASP A 427 16.84 -19.73 -4.78
N ASN A 428 17.74 -19.28 -3.92
CA ASN A 428 17.69 -17.95 -3.28
C ASN A 428 16.33 -17.62 -2.63
N ILE A 429 15.66 -18.61 -2.07
CA ILE A 429 14.40 -18.49 -1.34
C ILE A 429 14.38 -19.48 -0.17
N LYS A 430 13.75 -19.08 0.93
CA LYS A 430 13.62 -19.93 2.13
C LYS A 430 12.20 -20.42 2.38
N LEU A 431 11.27 -20.08 1.48
CA LEU A 431 9.92 -20.62 1.52
C LEU A 431 9.94 -22.11 1.12
N THR A 432 9.24 -22.94 1.86
CA THR A 432 8.97 -24.34 1.48
C THR A 432 8.03 -24.39 0.26
N GLU A 433 7.92 -25.55 -0.37
CA GLU A 433 7.00 -25.75 -1.50
C GLU A 433 5.54 -25.53 -1.09
N GLU A 434 5.16 -25.95 0.15
CA GLU A 434 3.83 -25.72 0.71
C GLU A 434 3.57 -24.23 0.92
N GLU A 435 4.53 -23.48 1.48
CA GLU A 435 4.42 -22.05 1.71
C GLU A 435 4.31 -21.27 0.38
N LYS A 436 5.11 -21.64 -0.63
CA LYS A 436 4.99 -21.07 -1.99
C LYS A 436 3.62 -21.36 -2.60
N ALA A 437 3.12 -22.60 -2.46
CA ALA A 437 1.82 -22.99 -3.00
C ALA A 437 0.66 -22.23 -2.31
N VAL A 438 0.70 -22.08 -0.98
CA VAL A 438 -0.29 -21.28 -0.23
C VAL A 438 -0.23 -19.83 -0.68
N HIS A 439 0.97 -19.25 -0.77
CA HIS A 439 1.16 -17.87 -1.20
C HIS A 439 0.56 -17.63 -2.58
N ALA A 440 0.96 -18.42 -3.59
CA ALA A 440 0.47 -18.26 -4.95
C ALA A 440 -1.06 -18.44 -5.07
N ARG A 441 -1.67 -19.38 -4.32
CA ARG A 441 -3.12 -19.59 -4.32
C ARG A 441 -3.87 -18.43 -3.67
N VAL A 442 -3.38 -17.87 -2.58
CA VAL A 442 -4.00 -16.69 -1.93
C VAL A 442 -3.96 -15.48 -2.87
N LEU A 443 -2.80 -15.23 -3.49
CA LEU A 443 -2.68 -14.14 -4.46
C LEU A 443 -3.59 -14.36 -5.67
N ALA A 444 -3.62 -15.58 -6.20
CA ALA A 444 -4.50 -15.92 -7.32
C ALA A 444 -5.98 -15.74 -6.97
N GLN A 445 -6.42 -16.12 -5.78
CA GLN A 445 -7.82 -16.04 -5.38
C GLN A 445 -8.28 -14.61 -5.08
N TYR A 446 -7.45 -13.83 -4.38
CA TYR A 446 -7.88 -12.55 -3.78
C TYR A 446 -7.25 -11.30 -4.41
N GLY A 447 -6.28 -11.46 -5.32
CA GLY A 447 -5.66 -10.36 -6.05
C GLY A 447 -6.18 -10.22 -7.47
N SER A 448 -6.35 -9.00 -7.93
CA SER A 448 -6.59 -8.69 -9.34
C SER A 448 -5.30 -8.42 -10.12
N PHE A 449 -4.20 -8.14 -9.42
CA PHE A 449 -2.85 -8.24 -9.95
C PHE A 449 -2.27 -9.61 -9.63
N PHE A 450 -1.58 -10.24 -10.61
CA PHE A 450 -1.00 -11.57 -10.45
C PHE A 450 0.41 -11.57 -11.02
N LEU A 451 1.36 -11.11 -10.23
CA LEU A 451 2.74 -10.93 -10.65
C LEU A 451 3.66 -12.00 -10.07
N THR A 452 4.72 -12.29 -10.79
CA THR A 452 5.91 -12.97 -10.26
C THR A 452 7.15 -12.12 -10.51
N SER A 453 8.19 -12.39 -9.74
CA SER A 453 9.50 -11.75 -9.88
C SER A 453 10.62 -12.79 -9.94
N ASP A 454 10.32 -13.92 -10.55
CA ASP A 454 11.29 -14.97 -10.82
C ASP A 454 11.91 -14.80 -12.21
N ASN A 455 13.13 -15.27 -12.42
CA ASN A 455 13.64 -15.47 -13.78
C ASN A 455 12.87 -16.62 -14.44
N MET A 456 11.85 -16.29 -15.23
CA MET A 456 11.01 -17.29 -15.90
C MET A 456 11.79 -18.10 -16.96
N GLY A 457 12.95 -17.60 -17.39
CA GLY A 457 13.84 -18.33 -18.30
C GLY A 457 14.42 -19.61 -17.69
N ASP A 458 14.48 -19.66 -16.37
CA ASP A 458 15.02 -20.80 -15.59
C ASP A 458 13.93 -21.79 -15.16
N TYR A 459 12.66 -21.57 -15.50
CA TYR A 459 11.58 -22.46 -15.12
C TYR A 459 11.68 -23.82 -15.81
N ASP A 460 11.69 -24.87 -15.02
CA ASP A 460 11.51 -26.23 -15.50
C ASP A 460 10.03 -26.60 -15.78
N GLU A 461 9.79 -27.79 -16.33
CA GLU A 461 8.44 -28.22 -16.69
C GLU A 461 7.47 -28.26 -15.49
N GLU A 462 7.95 -28.54 -14.28
CA GLU A 462 7.14 -28.54 -13.09
C GLU A 462 6.71 -27.10 -12.72
N GLN A 463 7.65 -26.15 -12.73
CA GLN A 463 7.37 -24.74 -12.45
C GLN A 463 6.44 -24.13 -13.51
N LEU A 464 6.64 -24.47 -14.79
CA LEU A 464 5.75 -24.07 -15.87
C LEU A 464 4.33 -24.63 -15.69
N SER A 465 4.21 -25.91 -15.28
CA SER A 465 2.91 -26.52 -14.98
C SER A 465 2.22 -25.83 -13.82
N ARG A 466 2.94 -25.51 -12.73
CA ARG A 466 2.42 -24.78 -11.57
C ARG A 466 2.00 -23.35 -11.93
N TYR A 467 2.79 -22.65 -12.74
CA TYR A 467 2.43 -21.31 -13.21
C TYR A 467 1.09 -21.32 -13.95
N ARG A 468 0.89 -22.30 -14.88
CA ARG A 468 -0.37 -22.46 -15.61
C ARG A 468 -1.54 -22.80 -14.69
N GLU A 469 -1.33 -23.66 -13.68
CA GLU A 469 -2.34 -23.99 -12.66
C GLU A 469 -2.77 -22.72 -11.91
N TYR A 470 -1.82 -21.91 -11.40
CA TYR A 470 -2.13 -20.71 -10.65
C TYR A 470 -2.71 -19.59 -11.52
N ARG A 471 -2.28 -19.49 -12.78
CA ARG A 471 -2.90 -18.58 -13.75
C ARG A 471 -4.36 -18.94 -14.02
N ARG A 472 -4.66 -20.25 -14.21
CA ARG A 472 -6.03 -20.74 -14.32
C ARG A 472 -6.86 -20.40 -13.09
N LEU A 473 -6.30 -20.66 -11.90
CA LEU A 473 -6.96 -20.32 -10.64
C LEU A 473 -7.25 -18.83 -10.54
N TRP A 474 -6.28 -18.00 -10.91
CA TRP A 474 -6.45 -16.53 -10.91
C TRP A 474 -7.58 -16.08 -11.84
N ASN A 475 -7.70 -16.68 -13.00
CA ASN A 475 -8.78 -16.40 -13.94
C ASN A 475 -10.15 -16.88 -13.42
N ALA A 476 -10.19 -18.05 -12.79
CA ALA A 476 -11.44 -18.70 -12.38
C ALA A 476 -11.93 -18.27 -10.99
N LYS A 477 -11.02 -17.85 -10.10
CA LYS A 477 -11.33 -17.52 -8.69
C LYS A 477 -12.10 -18.63 -7.96
N ASP A 478 -11.74 -19.89 -8.22
CA ASP A 478 -12.48 -21.08 -7.77
C ASP A 478 -11.83 -21.86 -6.61
N TRP A 479 -10.88 -21.23 -5.90
CA TRP A 479 -10.24 -21.80 -4.72
C TRP A 479 -10.93 -21.34 -3.43
N ASP A 480 -11.62 -22.25 -2.74
CA ASP A 480 -12.45 -21.92 -1.55
C ASP A 480 -11.83 -22.41 -0.22
N SER A 481 -10.57 -22.84 -0.20
CA SER A 481 -9.93 -23.23 1.06
C SER A 481 -9.57 -22.00 1.89
N ARG A 482 -9.88 -22.07 3.20
CA ARG A 482 -9.48 -21.08 4.20
C ARG A 482 -8.52 -21.68 5.25
N ASP A 483 -7.98 -22.85 4.99
CA ASP A 483 -7.10 -23.55 5.94
C ASP A 483 -5.82 -22.76 6.22
N PHE A 484 -5.37 -21.97 5.26
CA PHE A 484 -4.22 -21.07 5.40
C PHE A 484 -4.37 -20.03 6.53
N LEU A 485 -5.61 -19.70 6.94
CA LEU A 485 -5.86 -18.79 8.06
C LEU A 485 -5.29 -19.32 9.38
N SER A 486 -5.12 -20.64 9.51
CA SER A 486 -4.48 -21.26 10.66
C SER A 486 -2.96 -20.98 10.71
N LEU A 487 -2.36 -20.55 9.61
CA LEU A 487 -0.95 -20.22 9.51
C LEU A 487 -0.66 -18.74 9.86
N LEU A 488 -1.70 -17.91 9.89
CA LEU A 488 -1.64 -16.50 10.26
C LEU A 488 -1.73 -16.31 11.77
#